data_dd07504732ee8c8e1a4220cdc9eff816
#
_entry.id   dd07504732ee8c8e1a4220cdc9eff816
#
_cell.length_a   1.000
_cell.length_b   1.000
_cell.length_c   1.000
_cell.angle_alpha   90.00
_cell.angle_beta   90.00
_cell.angle_gamma   90.00
#
_symmetry.space_group_name_H-M   'P 1'
#
loop_
_entity.id
_entity.type
_entity.pdbx_description
1 polymer ?
#
loop_
_entity_poly.entity_id
_entity_poly.type
_entity_poly.pdbx_seq_one_letter_code
_entity_poly.pdbx_strand_id
1 'polypeptide(L)' 'MKYSKSYIEMRIRKLEGNPVENANIIKKWKRMLRKVEN' A
#
# COMPACT_ATOMS: atom_id res chain seq x y z
N MET A 1 -7.86 -9.92 -8.65
CA MET A 1 -8.74 -9.03 -7.88
C MET A 1 -8.12 -7.65 -7.76
N LYS A 2 -8.91 -6.63 -8.03
CA LYS A 2 -8.40 -5.25 -8.00
C LYS A 2 -8.84 -4.55 -6.74
N TYR A 3 -7.91 -3.82 -6.14
CA TYR A 3 -8.21 -3.01 -4.97
C TYR A 3 -8.46 -1.57 -5.40
N SER A 4 -9.37 -0.90 -4.69
CA SER A 4 -9.62 0.50 -4.95
C SER A 4 -8.45 1.33 -4.38
N LYS A 5 -8.31 2.55 -4.91
CA LYS A 5 -7.28 3.47 -4.42
C LYS A 5 -7.44 3.72 -2.93
N SER A 6 -8.67 3.93 -2.48
CA SER A 6 -8.94 4.16 -1.07
C SER A 6 -8.48 3.01 -0.21
N TYR A 7 -8.77 1.80 -0.65
CA TYR A 7 -8.40 0.62 0.10
C TYR A 7 -6.88 0.50 0.22
N ILE A 8 -6.18 0.72 -0.90
CA ILE A 8 -4.73 0.63 -0.92
C ILE A 8 -4.12 1.66 0.02
N GLU A 9 -4.63 2.89 -0.02
CA GLU A 9 -4.13 3.94 0.86
C GLU A 9 -4.34 3.59 2.33
N MET A 10 -5.48 3.00 2.63
CA MET A 10 -5.78 2.59 3.99
C MET A 10 -4.82 1.50 4.46
N ARG A 11 -4.54 0.54 3.59
CA ARG A 11 -3.62 -0.54 3.94
C ARG A 11 -2.22 -0.01 4.18
N ILE A 12 -1.77 0.90 3.33
CA ILE A 12 -0.44 1.49 3.50
C ILE A 12 -0.36 2.20 4.84
N ARG A 13 -1.39 2.95 5.19
CA ARG A 13 -1.42 3.67 6.46
C ARG A 13 -1.29 2.72 7.65
N LYS A 14 -2.01 1.61 7.60
CA LYS A 14 -1.94 0.62 8.67
C LYS A 14 -0.58 -0.05 8.74
N LEU A 15 0.00 -0.35 7.58
CA LEU A 15 1.31 -1.00 7.52
C LEU A 15 2.41 -0.08 8.03
N GLU A 16 2.24 1.22 7.85
CA GLU A 16 3.23 2.19 8.31
C GLU A 16 3.27 2.32 9.81
N GLY A 17 2.32 1.71 10.51
CA GLY A 17 2.39 1.60 11.96
C GLY A 17 3.59 0.80 12.42
N ASN A 18 4.07 -0.14 11.58
CA ASN A 18 5.28 -0.91 11.84
C ASN A 18 6.17 -0.85 10.60
N PRO A 19 6.79 0.31 10.33
CA PRO A 19 7.49 0.52 9.06
C PRO A 19 8.70 -0.39 8.85
N VAL A 20 9.36 -0.77 9.93
CA VAL A 20 10.54 -1.64 9.80
C VAL A 20 10.14 -3.05 9.39
N GLU A 21 9.17 -3.62 10.09
CA GLU A 21 8.72 -4.98 9.80
C GLU A 21 8.00 -5.08 8.47
N ASN A 22 7.28 -4.01 8.11
CA ASN A 22 6.44 -4.02 6.92
C ASN A 22 7.07 -3.33 5.72
N ALA A 23 8.36 -3.02 5.79
CA ALA A 23 9.03 -2.25 4.74
C ALA A 23 8.81 -2.82 3.34
N ASN A 24 9.00 -4.12 3.17
CA ASN A 24 8.85 -4.75 1.86
C ASN A 24 7.40 -4.74 1.39
N ILE A 25 6.48 -4.99 2.31
CA ILE A 25 5.05 -5.00 1.99
C ILE A 25 4.60 -3.59 1.61
N ILE A 26 5.07 -2.60 2.34
CA ILE A 26 4.74 -1.21 2.06
C ILE A 26 5.16 -0.83 0.65
N LYS A 27 6.37 -1.21 0.26
CA LYS A 27 6.85 -0.94 -1.09
C LYS A 27 5.94 -1.55 -2.14
N LYS A 28 5.50 -2.78 -1.90
CA LYS A 28 4.62 -3.48 -2.83
C LYS A 28 3.29 -2.75 -2.98
N TRP A 29 2.70 -2.31 -1.88
CA TRP A 29 1.42 -1.60 -1.92
C TRP A 29 1.55 -0.24 -2.57
N LYS A 30 2.68 0.45 -2.36
CA LYS A 30 2.91 1.74 -2.99
C LYS A 30 3.03 1.59 -4.51
N ARG A 31 3.62 0.51 -4.98
CA ARG A 31 3.68 0.25 -6.42
C ARG A 31 2.28 0.02 -6.98
N MET A 32 1.45 -0.71 -6.24
CA MET A 32 0.07 -0.92 -6.64
C MET A 32 -0.70 0.39 -6.72
N LEU A 33 -0.45 1.27 -5.76
CA LEU A 33 -1.12 2.57 -5.75
C LEU A 33 -0.79 3.37 -7.00
N ARG A 34 0.49 3.36 -7.40
CA ARG A 34 0.89 4.06 -8.63
C ARG A 34 0.16 3.52 -9.85
N LYS A 35 0.02 2.20 -9.92
CA LYS A 35 -0.67 1.59 -11.05
C LYS A 35 -2.14 1.97 -11.10
N VAL A 36 -2.76 2.07 -9.94
CA VAL A 36 -4.17 2.43 -9.86
C VAL A 36 -4.38 3.89 -10.26
N GLU A 37 -3.43 4.75 -9.88
CA GLU A 37 -3.53 6.17 -10.19
C GLU A 37 -3.30 6.46 -11.68
N ASN A 38 -2.56 5.59 -12.35
CA ASN A 38 -2.34 5.73 -13.78
C ASN A 38 -3.47 5.02 -14.54
#